data_540443f8df122939aa7c0b4e34137c3d
#
_entry.id   540443f8df122939aa7c0b4e34137c3d
#
_cell.length_a   1.000
_cell.length_b   1.000
_cell.length_c   1.000
_cell.angle_alpha   90.00
_cell.angle_beta   90.00
_cell.angle_gamma   90.00
#
_symmetry.space_group_name_H-M   'P 1'
#
loop_
_entity.id
_entity.type
_entity.pdbx_description
1 polymer ?
#
loop_
_entity_poly.entity_id
_entity_poly.type
_entity_poly.pdbx_seq_one_letter_code
_entity_poly.pdbx_strand_id
1 'polypeptide(L)'
;MCNGTIMDKLISFAFPLMLSGILQLMFNAVDIIVVGRFSGSQALAAVGSTTALIKVFVNLFIGISLGANVLAARFYAAGREEEMSQTVHTAITLALISGVVMAFVGVLFAKGALELMGTPDDVISQSTLYMRIYFMGMPFFMLYNYGAAILRAVGDTKRPLFFLIISGCINAGLNLILVIGFHLDVAGVAIATIISQCVSCILVLRCLCRTQGSYQLHFSKLSINGAYLKQIFQVGIPAGIQSTVINFSNALLQSSVNSFGATAMAGYTAANNLLGFLYVSVNSITQACMSFTSQNFSVGKYKRMDRVLMDCLILSVSVAAVLGCSAYFFGAQILTIYTKEPDVIACGLEILSITTVPYFLCGIMDLFPGALRGMGYSSVPMILSVIGTVGMRILWIFVFFPLHRSLYFLFISYPASWLATIIMQVICYYFVRKKCLSAVKNPDLEKKKSHAIMC
;
A
#
# COMPACT_ATOMS: atom_id res chain seq x y z
N MET A 1 -1.72 19.46 11.69
CA MET A 1 -1.52 19.60 10.26
C MET A 1 -2.09 20.90 9.69
N CYS A 2 -3.11 21.50 10.29
CA CYS A 2 -3.77 22.69 9.77
C CYS A 2 -3.06 24.03 10.08
N ASN A 3 -2.04 24.08 10.93
CA ASN A 3 -1.33 25.28 11.35
C ASN A 3 0.20 25.11 11.30
N GLY A 4 0.97 26.19 11.31
CA GLY A 4 2.45 26.21 11.34
C GLY A 4 3.08 25.84 9.99
N THR A 5 4.40 25.56 9.99
CA THR A 5 5.17 25.17 8.80
C THR A 5 4.66 23.84 8.23
N ILE A 6 4.62 23.71 6.90
CA ILE A 6 4.10 22.51 6.24
C ILE A 6 5.23 21.49 6.06
N MET A 7 6.35 21.89 5.49
CA MET A 7 7.44 20.98 5.11
C MET A 7 7.97 20.18 6.31
N ASP A 8 8.28 20.84 7.44
CA ASP A 8 8.80 20.16 8.64
C ASP A 8 7.84 19.10 9.16
N LYS A 9 6.54 19.43 9.15
CA LYS A 9 5.49 18.50 9.59
C LYS A 9 5.28 17.36 8.60
N LEU A 10 5.41 17.61 7.30
CA LEU A 10 5.36 16.57 6.27
C LEU A 10 6.52 15.59 6.43
N ILE A 11 7.74 16.09 6.60
CA ILE A 11 8.92 15.24 6.82
C ILE A 11 8.76 14.43 8.11
N SER A 12 8.39 15.08 9.22
CA SER A 12 8.16 14.39 10.50
C SER A 12 7.05 13.33 10.45
N PHE A 13 6.09 13.48 9.54
CA PHE A 13 5.01 12.53 9.33
C PHE A 13 5.39 11.43 8.34
N ALA A 14 5.99 11.79 7.19
CA ALA A 14 6.31 10.85 6.12
C ALA A 14 7.51 9.94 6.46
N PHE A 15 8.51 10.45 7.20
CA PHE A 15 9.70 9.68 7.53
C PHE A 15 9.40 8.41 8.37
N PRO A 16 8.60 8.45 9.45
CA PRO A 16 8.22 7.23 10.16
C PRO A 16 7.38 6.27 9.30
N LEU A 17 6.55 6.77 8.37
CA LEU A 17 5.80 5.93 7.44
C LEU A 17 6.73 5.22 6.45
N MET A 18 7.72 5.94 5.92
CA MET A 18 8.73 5.38 5.03
C MET A 18 9.52 4.28 5.75
N LEU A 19 9.97 4.56 6.97
CA LEU A 19 10.69 3.58 7.77
C LEU A 19 9.82 2.35 8.09
N SER A 20 8.54 2.54 8.41
CA SER A 20 7.58 1.45 8.61
C SER A 20 7.45 0.54 7.38
N GLY A 21 7.35 1.13 6.20
CA GLY A 21 7.25 0.36 4.97
C GLY A 21 8.54 -0.38 4.60
N ILE A 22 9.70 0.26 4.80
CA ILE A 22 11.01 -0.39 4.61
C ILE A 22 11.16 -1.58 5.56
N LEU A 23 10.81 -1.41 6.84
CA LEU A 23 10.85 -2.49 7.82
C LEU A 23 9.92 -3.65 7.45
N GLN A 24 8.73 -3.37 6.93
CA GLN A 24 7.82 -4.42 6.44
C GLN A 24 8.46 -5.22 5.28
N LEU A 25 9.12 -4.56 4.33
CA LEU A 25 9.85 -5.26 3.27
C LEU A 25 11.00 -6.09 3.81
N MET A 26 11.75 -5.57 4.79
CA MET A 26 12.84 -6.31 5.44
C MET A 26 12.31 -7.54 6.20
N PHE A 27 11.23 -7.44 6.94
CA PHE A 27 10.65 -8.58 7.65
C PHE A 27 10.15 -9.66 6.68
N ASN A 28 9.49 -9.28 5.58
CA ASN A 28 9.14 -10.22 4.52
C ASN A 28 10.38 -10.90 3.91
N ALA A 29 11.47 -10.16 3.74
CA ALA A 29 12.73 -10.74 3.26
C ALA A 29 13.31 -11.74 4.27
N VAL A 30 13.27 -11.44 5.58
CA VAL A 30 13.70 -12.37 6.65
C VAL A 30 12.89 -13.64 6.62
N ASP A 31 11.56 -13.56 6.48
CA ASP A 31 10.67 -14.72 6.38
C ASP A 31 11.09 -15.65 5.22
N ILE A 32 11.33 -15.06 4.03
CA ILE A 32 11.74 -15.78 2.83
C ILE A 32 13.13 -16.41 3.01
N ILE A 33 14.09 -15.70 3.60
CA ILE A 33 15.46 -16.19 3.84
C ILE A 33 15.44 -17.35 4.83
N VAL A 34 14.69 -17.24 5.91
CA VAL A 34 14.59 -18.31 6.93
C VAL A 34 13.99 -19.58 6.31
N VAL A 35 12.87 -19.46 5.59
CA VAL A 35 12.28 -20.61 4.90
C VAL A 35 13.23 -21.22 3.89
N GLY A 36 13.78 -20.39 2.99
CA GLY A 36 14.66 -20.89 1.92
C GLY A 36 15.94 -21.55 2.41
N ARG A 37 16.51 -21.08 3.52
CA ARG A 37 17.78 -21.60 4.06
C ARG A 37 17.61 -22.81 4.96
N PHE A 38 16.50 -22.90 5.71
CA PHE A 38 16.32 -23.92 6.75
C PHE A 38 15.23 -24.94 6.44
N SER A 39 14.25 -24.63 5.60
CA SER A 39 13.15 -25.55 5.23
C SER A 39 13.22 -26.07 3.79
N GLY A 40 14.19 -25.56 3.00
CA GLY A 40 14.46 -26.04 1.65
C GLY A 40 13.60 -25.41 0.53
N SER A 41 13.86 -25.86 -0.70
CA SER A 41 13.29 -25.25 -1.92
C SER A 41 11.78 -25.44 -2.06
N GLN A 42 11.22 -26.57 -1.62
CA GLN A 42 9.77 -26.83 -1.66
C GLN A 42 9.01 -25.88 -0.73
N ALA A 43 9.50 -25.67 0.49
CA ALA A 43 8.91 -24.74 1.43
C ALA A 43 8.98 -23.29 0.92
N LEU A 44 10.09 -22.91 0.29
CA LEU A 44 10.24 -21.60 -0.34
C LEU A 44 9.25 -21.42 -1.50
N ALA A 45 9.08 -22.43 -2.35
CA ALA A 45 8.11 -22.43 -3.44
C ALA A 45 6.67 -22.33 -2.91
N ALA A 46 6.37 -23.01 -1.79
CA ALA A 46 5.07 -22.95 -1.15
C ALA A 46 4.72 -21.55 -0.65
N VAL A 47 5.64 -20.87 0.04
CA VAL A 47 5.44 -19.48 0.49
C VAL A 47 5.34 -18.53 -0.71
N GLY A 48 6.18 -18.72 -1.73
CA GLY A 48 6.19 -17.91 -2.96
C GLY A 48 4.88 -17.96 -3.73
N SER A 49 4.32 -19.16 -3.93
CA SER A 49 3.07 -19.37 -4.68
C SER A 49 1.86 -18.71 -4.01
N THR A 50 1.84 -18.60 -2.69
CA THR A 50 0.72 -17.98 -1.93
C THR A 50 0.77 -16.46 -1.93
N THR A 51 1.95 -15.86 -2.13
CA THR A 51 2.17 -14.40 -1.98
C THR A 51 1.28 -13.56 -2.89
N ALA A 52 1.07 -14.00 -4.13
CA ALA A 52 0.26 -13.26 -5.10
C ALA A 52 -1.21 -13.20 -4.68
N LEU A 53 -1.79 -14.33 -4.24
CA LEU A 53 -3.17 -14.39 -3.75
C LEU A 53 -3.36 -13.56 -2.49
N ILE A 54 -2.47 -13.70 -1.52
CA ILE A 54 -2.51 -12.95 -0.27
C ILE A 54 -2.48 -11.44 -0.57
N LYS A 55 -1.59 -10.99 -1.46
CA LYS A 55 -1.48 -9.56 -1.83
C LYS A 55 -2.77 -9.00 -2.44
N VAL A 56 -3.49 -9.75 -3.26
CA VAL A 56 -4.76 -9.29 -3.86
C VAL A 56 -5.78 -8.95 -2.77
N PHE A 57 -5.99 -9.86 -1.84
CA PHE A 57 -6.95 -9.64 -0.74
C PHE A 57 -6.48 -8.56 0.23
N VAL A 58 -5.23 -8.63 0.66
CA VAL A 58 -4.64 -7.66 1.60
C VAL A 58 -4.71 -6.23 1.05
N ASN A 59 -4.36 -6.01 -0.22
CA ASN A 59 -4.37 -4.67 -0.82
C ASN A 59 -5.78 -4.07 -0.91
N LEU A 60 -6.81 -4.89 -1.18
CA LEU A 60 -8.19 -4.42 -1.18
C LEU A 60 -8.58 -3.85 0.20
N PHE A 61 -8.30 -4.58 1.26
CA PHE A 61 -8.68 -4.17 2.62
C PHE A 61 -7.79 -3.06 3.18
N ILE A 62 -6.50 -3.03 2.82
CA ILE A 62 -5.63 -1.86 3.10
C ILE A 62 -6.22 -0.62 2.41
N GLY A 63 -6.70 -0.74 1.17
CA GLY A 63 -7.40 0.34 0.49
C GLY A 63 -8.61 0.85 1.28
N ILE A 64 -9.42 -0.05 1.85
CA ILE A 64 -10.58 0.34 2.67
C ILE A 64 -10.12 1.07 3.94
N SER A 65 -9.01 0.66 4.56
CA SER A 65 -8.45 1.36 5.74
C SER A 65 -8.02 2.81 5.43
N LEU A 66 -7.62 3.10 4.17
CA LEU A 66 -7.37 4.48 3.74
C LEU A 66 -8.64 5.34 3.79
N GLY A 67 -9.80 4.75 3.48
CA GLY A 67 -11.10 5.41 3.65
C GLY A 67 -11.37 5.82 5.10
N ALA A 68 -11.08 4.94 6.04
CA ALA A 68 -11.17 5.23 7.47
C ALA A 68 -10.20 6.35 7.89
N ASN A 69 -8.96 6.35 7.37
CA ASN A 69 -7.99 7.43 7.59
C ASN A 69 -8.51 8.79 7.11
N VAL A 70 -9.01 8.86 5.88
CA VAL A 70 -9.51 10.12 5.30
C VAL A 70 -10.68 10.66 6.11
N LEU A 71 -11.63 9.81 6.48
CA LEU A 71 -12.81 10.22 7.23
C LEU A 71 -12.45 10.67 8.65
N ALA A 72 -11.64 9.89 9.36
CA ALA A 72 -11.15 10.25 10.68
C ALA A 72 -10.34 11.57 10.66
N ALA A 73 -9.48 11.77 9.66
CA ALA A 73 -8.71 13.00 9.49
C ALA A 73 -9.61 14.24 9.33
N ARG A 74 -10.74 14.10 8.60
CA ARG A 74 -11.73 15.17 8.43
C ARG A 74 -12.40 15.57 9.73
N PHE A 75 -12.97 14.61 10.43
CA PHE A 75 -13.70 14.89 11.67
C PHE A 75 -12.78 15.39 12.78
N TYR A 76 -11.57 14.82 12.87
CA TYR A 76 -10.57 15.29 13.81
C TYR A 76 -10.18 16.76 13.60
N ALA A 77 -9.91 17.16 12.36
CA ALA A 77 -9.52 18.53 12.04
C ALA A 77 -10.70 19.53 12.19
N ALA A 78 -11.92 19.09 11.93
CA ALA A 78 -13.12 19.91 12.08
C ALA A 78 -13.58 20.04 13.55
N GLY A 79 -12.95 19.36 14.51
CA GLY A 79 -13.35 19.36 15.92
C GLY A 79 -14.69 18.66 16.18
N ARG A 80 -15.13 17.77 15.27
CA ARG A 80 -16.39 17.05 15.36
C ARG A 80 -16.19 15.75 16.14
N GLU A 81 -16.24 15.87 17.47
CA GLU A 81 -15.83 14.80 18.37
C GLU A 81 -16.73 13.57 18.30
N GLU A 82 -18.04 13.76 18.23
CA GLU A 82 -19.01 12.65 18.17
C GLU A 82 -18.85 11.84 16.88
N GLU A 83 -18.73 12.54 15.73
CA GLU A 83 -18.54 11.88 14.44
C GLU A 83 -17.17 11.20 14.33
N MET A 84 -16.15 11.78 14.97
CA MET A 84 -14.84 11.14 15.08
C MET A 84 -14.93 9.86 15.89
N SER A 85 -15.59 9.88 17.05
CA SER A 85 -15.82 8.72 17.90
C SER A 85 -16.57 7.61 17.13
N GLN A 86 -17.69 7.96 16.47
CA GLN A 86 -18.48 7.01 15.69
C GLN A 86 -17.68 6.44 14.50
N THR A 87 -16.83 7.25 13.86
CA THR A 87 -15.93 6.79 12.79
C THR A 87 -14.91 5.77 13.30
N VAL A 88 -14.30 6.02 14.46
CA VAL A 88 -13.34 5.10 15.09
C VAL A 88 -14.00 3.76 15.40
N HIS A 89 -15.17 3.79 16.06
CA HIS A 89 -15.88 2.56 16.43
C HIS A 89 -16.37 1.78 15.19
N THR A 90 -16.89 2.48 14.16
CA THR A 90 -17.28 1.88 12.88
C THR A 90 -16.07 1.25 12.18
N ALA A 91 -14.92 1.95 12.12
CA ALA A 91 -13.70 1.46 11.46
C ALA A 91 -13.12 0.22 12.15
N ILE A 92 -13.06 0.20 13.48
CA ILE A 92 -12.54 -0.96 14.25
C ILE A 92 -13.51 -2.15 14.16
N THR A 93 -14.83 -1.91 14.23
CA THR A 93 -15.83 -2.98 14.03
C THR A 93 -15.74 -3.55 12.62
N LEU A 94 -15.60 -2.70 11.60
CA LEU A 94 -15.40 -3.13 10.22
C LEU A 94 -14.12 -3.95 10.06
N ALA A 95 -13.01 -3.54 10.70
CA ALA A 95 -11.75 -4.27 10.69
C ALA A 95 -11.90 -5.68 11.27
N LEU A 96 -12.61 -5.81 12.40
CA LEU A 96 -12.87 -7.10 13.04
C LEU A 96 -13.72 -8.00 12.14
N ILE A 97 -14.85 -7.50 11.65
CA ILE A 97 -15.76 -8.28 10.79
C ILE A 97 -15.06 -8.68 9.49
N SER A 98 -14.40 -7.74 8.79
CA SER A 98 -13.69 -8.04 7.56
C SER A 98 -12.55 -9.02 7.78
N GLY A 99 -11.81 -8.91 8.88
CA GLY A 99 -10.76 -9.84 9.26
C GLY A 99 -11.29 -11.26 9.52
N VAL A 100 -12.40 -11.40 10.27
CA VAL A 100 -13.05 -12.71 10.52
C VAL A 100 -13.59 -13.30 9.23
N VAL A 101 -14.27 -12.52 8.39
CA VAL A 101 -14.77 -12.98 7.08
C VAL A 101 -13.61 -13.46 6.21
N MET A 102 -12.51 -12.70 6.17
CA MET A 102 -11.32 -13.08 5.40
C MET A 102 -10.65 -14.33 5.95
N ALA A 103 -10.58 -14.49 7.27
CA ALA A 103 -10.06 -15.72 7.88
C ALA A 103 -10.90 -16.93 7.45
N PHE A 104 -12.22 -16.82 7.54
CA PHE A 104 -13.14 -17.90 7.16
C PHE A 104 -13.05 -18.23 5.66
N VAL A 105 -13.15 -17.24 4.79
CA VAL A 105 -13.05 -17.40 3.33
C VAL A 105 -11.68 -17.94 2.95
N GLY A 106 -10.59 -17.37 3.49
CA GLY A 106 -9.24 -17.79 3.18
C GLY A 106 -8.95 -19.24 3.59
N VAL A 107 -9.40 -19.66 4.77
CA VAL A 107 -9.21 -21.06 5.23
C VAL A 107 -10.01 -22.07 4.37
N LEU A 108 -11.26 -21.73 4.00
CA LEU A 108 -12.11 -22.61 3.20
C LEU A 108 -11.63 -22.74 1.76
N PHE A 109 -11.31 -21.61 1.12
CA PHE A 109 -11.02 -21.57 -0.31
C PHE A 109 -9.52 -21.64 -0.65
N ALA A 110 -8.61 -21.72 0.35
CA ALA A 110 -7.18 -21.76 0.12
C ALA A 110 -6.75 -22.79 -0.92
N LYS A 111 -7.17 -24.03 -0.78
CA LYS A 111 -6.79 -25.13 -1.69
C LYS A 111 -7.31 -24.90 -3.10
N GLY A 112 -8.61 -24.61 -3.25
CA GLY A 112 -9.23 -24.38 -4.56
C GLY A 112 -8.64 -23.18 -5.31
N ALA A 113 -8.27 -22.10 -4.59
CA ALA A 113 -7.63 -20.94 -5.18
C ALA A 113 -6.21 -21.28 -5.69
N LEU A 114 -5.44 -22.09 -4.96
CA LEU A 114 -4.12 -22.56 -5.36
C LEU A 114 -4.19 -23.52 -6.56
N GLU A 115 -5.17 -24.41 -6.59
CA GLU A 115 -5.43 -25.30 -7.73
C GLU A 115 -5.75 -24.51 -9.00
N LEU A 116 -6.62 -23.49 -8.89
CA LEU A 116 -6.94 -22.56 -10.00
C LEU A 116 -5.74 -21.80 -10.52
N MET A 117 -4.74 -21.54 -9.67
CA MET A 117 -3.48 -20.91 -10.08
C MET A 117 -2.46 -21.87 -10.70
N GLY A 118 -2.76 -23.15 -10.76
CA GLY A 118 -1.86 -24.17 -11.29
C GLY A 118 -0.65 -24.45 -10.38
N THR A 119 -0.85 -24.36 -9.04
CA THR A 119 0.22 -24.70 -8.09
C THR A 119 0.56 -26.19 -8.22
N PRO A 120 1.86 -26.56 -8.36
CA PRO A 120 2.28 -27.95 -8.52
C PRO A 120 1.88 -28.85 -7.35
N ASP A 121 1.57 -30.12 -7.63
CA ASP A 121 1.06 -31.09 -6.63
C ASP A 121 2.06 -31.36 -5.49
N ASP A 122 3.34 -31.24 -5.74
CA ASP A 122 4.42 -31.45 -4.77
C ASP A 122 4.52 -30.34 -3.70
N VAL A 123 4.02 -29.12 -4.01
CA VAL A 123 4.04 -27.98 -3.10
C VAL A 123 2.65 -27.57 -2.58
N ILE A 124 1.56 -28.01 -3.21
CA ILE A 124 0.20 -27.55 -2.92
C ILE A 124 -0.21 -27.81 -1.46
N SER A 125 0.24 -28.91 -0.87
CA SER A 125 -0.07 -29.23 0.53
C SER A 125 0.53 -28.21 1.49
N GLN A 126 1.81 -27.87 1.32
CA GLN A 126 2.50 -26.88 2.14
C GLN A 126 1.98 -25.47 1.88
N SER A 127 1.69 -25.13 0.62
CA SER A 127 1.08 -23.84 0.24
C SER A 127 -0.29 -23.67 0.90
N THR A 128 -1.12 -24.71 0.87
CA THR A 128 -2.45 -24.69 1.49
C THR A 128 -2.35 -24.51 3.01
N LEU A 129 -1.44 -25.24 3.66
CA LEU A 129 -1.20 -25.12 5.10
C LEU A 129 -0.76 -23.71 5.47
N TYR A 130 0.26 -23.17 4.78
CA TYR A 130 0.76 -21.81 4.99
C TYR A 130 -0.36 -20.79 4.83
N MET A 131 -1.11 -20.86 3.72
CA MET A 131 -2.18 -19.92 3.41
C MET A 131 -3.30 -19.97 4.45
N ARG A 132 -3.73 -21.17 4.88
CA ARG A 132 -4.75 -21.32 5.92
C ARG A 132 -4.32 -20.71 7.24
N ILE A 133 -3.10 -20.99 7.69
CA ILE A 133 -2.55 -20.40 8.92
C ILE A 133 -2.47 -18.87 8.75
N TYR A 134 -1.93 -18.37 7.65
CA TYR A 134 -1.83 -16.93 7.41
C TYR A 134 -3.19 -16.22 7.49
N PHE A 135 -4.23 -16.79 6.84
CA PHE A 135 -5.57 -16.20 6.86
C PHE A 135 -6.22 -16.23 8.25
N MET A 136 -5.90 -17.18 9.12
CA MET A 136 -6.34 -17.13 10.52
C MET A 136 -5.80 -15.88 11.27
N GLY A 137 -4.69 -15.32 10.84
CA GLY A 137 -4.13 -14.07 11.37
C GLY A 137 -4.80 -12.79 10.86
N MET A 138 -5.69 -12.87 9.85
CA MET A 138 -6.29 -11.68 9.22
C MET A 138 -7.05 -10.76 10.19
N PRO A 139 -7.76 -11.22 11.20
CA PRO A 139 -8.40 -10.32 12.16
C PRO A 139 -7.39 -9.38 12.84
N PHE A 140 -6.23 -9.90 13.26
CA PHE A 140 -5.19 -9.10 13.89
C PHE A 140 -4.54 -8.13 12.91
N PHE A 141 -4.27 -8.58 11.70
CA PHE A 141 -3.74 -7.76 10.62
C PHE A 141 -4.67 -6.57 10.28
N MET A 142 -5.97 -6.84 10.14
CA MET A 142 -6.96 -5.79 9.85
C MET A 142 -7.09 -4.79 11.00
N LEU A 143 -7.20 -5.27 12.23
CA LEU A 143 -7.29 -4.39 13.40
C LEU A 143 -6.06 -3.50 13.54
N TYR A 144 -4.85 -4.01 13.30
CA TYR A 144 -3.65 -3.19 13.27
C TYR A 144 -3.70 -2.11 12.18
N ASN A 145 -4.04 -2.49 10.93
CA ASN A 145 -4.05 -1.54 9.82
C ASN A 145 -5.07 -0.41 10.00
N TYR A 146 -6.28 -0.73 10.46
CA TYR A 146 -7.31 0.29 10.71
C TYR A 146 -6.97 1.14 11.93
N GLY A 147 -6.46 0.55 13.00
CA GLY A 147 -5.99 1.30 14.17
C GLY A 147 -4.83 2.24 13.83
N ALA A 148 -3.86 1.76 13.06
CA ALA A 148 -2.76 2.59 12.54
C ALA A 148 -3.28 3.70 11.59
N ALA A 149 -4.32 3.43 10.79
CA ALA A 149 -4.95 4.42 9.93
C ALA A 149 -5.60 5.56 10.75
N ILE A 150 -6.25 5.23 11.88
CA ILE A 150 -6.80 6.23 12.82
C ILE A 150 -5.68 7.07 13.45
N LEU A 151 -4.59 6.45 13.93
CA LEU A 151 -3.45 7.18 14.48
C LEU A 151 -2.81 8.12 13.45
N ARG A 152 -2.64 7.65 12.21
CA ARG A 152 -2.17 8.49 11.10
C ARG A 152 -3.12 9.66 10.80
N ALA A 153 -4.43 9.44 10.89
CA ALA A 153 -5.43 10.48 10.67
C ALA A 153 -5.29 11.67 11.64
N VAL A 154 -4.92 11.41 12.88
CA VAL A 154 -4.68 12.45 13.90
C VAL A 154 -3.25 13.00 13.89
N GLY A 155 -2.38 12.46 13.04
CA GLY A 155 -1.01 12.94 12.85
C GLY A 155 0.06 12.12 13.55
N ASP A 156 -0.29 11.01 14.17
CA ASP A 156 0.66 10.15 14.88
C ASP A 156 1.11 8.98 13.98
N THR A 157 2.30 9.10 13.44
CA THR A 157 2.97 8.05 12.65
C THR A 157 4.06 7.33 13.41
N LYS A 158 4.52 7.90 14.55
CA LYS A 158 5.62 7.35 15.35
C LYS A 158 5.19 6.13 16.14
N ARG A 159 4.00 6.16 16.78
CA ARG A 159 3.50 5.02 17.55
C ARG A 159 3.28 3.78 16.67
N PRO A 160 2.59 3.84 15.50
CA PRO A 160 2.50 2.70 14.60
C PRO A 160 3.85 2.13 14.16
N LEU A 161 4.85 2.98 13.89
CA LEU A 161 6.22 2.54 13.60
C LEU A 161 6.81 1.75 14.76
N PHE A 162 6.70 2.27 15.98
CA PHE A 162 7.23 1.59 17.18
C PHE A 162 6.57 0.23 17.41
N PHE A 163 5.25 0.13 17.22
CA PHE A 163 4.52 -1.14 17.32
C PHE A 163 5.00 -2.14 16.26
N LEU A 164 5.30 -1.66 15.06
CA LEU A 164 5.84 -2.49 13.98
C LEU A 164 7.26 -2.98 14.29
N ILE A 165 8.12 -2.14 14.86
CA ILE A 165 9.47 -2.56 15.26
C ILE A 165 9.40 -3.69 16.29
N ILE A 166 8.58 -3.52 17.33
CA ILE A 166 8.41 -4.57 18.36
C ILE A 166 7.90 -5.87 17.74
N SER A 167 6.83 -5.79 16.95
CA SER A 167 6.25 -6.99 16.33
C SER A 167 7.19 -7.65 15.33
N GLY A 168 7.97 -6.86 14.59
CA GLY A 168 8.94 -7.40 13.64
C GLY A 168 10.12 -8.09 14.30
N CYS A 169 10.63 -7.54 15.41
CA CYS A 169 11.66 -8.22 16.21
C CYS A 169 11.15 -9.55 16.79
N ILE A 170 9.88 -9.58 17.25
CA ILE A 170 9.23 -10.81 17.73
C ILE A 170 9.05 -11.80 16.57
N ASN A 171 8.62 -11.34 15.39
CA ASN A 171 8.48 -12.18 14.19
C ASN A 171 9.82 -12.85 13.84
N ALA A 172 10.89 -12.06 13.70
CA ALA A 172 12.21 -12.58 13.38
C ALA A 172 12.71 -13.60 14.42
N GLY A 173 12.54 -13.30 15.71
CA GLY A 173 12.90 -14.23 16.79
C GLY A 173 12.08 -15.53 16.76
N LEU A 174 10.77 -15.43 16.57
CA LEU A 174 9.89 -16.59 16.49
C LEU A 174 10.15 -17.42 15.23
N ASN A 175 10.46 -16.81 14.09
CA ASN A 175 10.87 -17.53 12.89
C ASN A 175 12.07 -18.45 13.15
N LEU A 176 13.11 -17.92 13.83
CA LEU A 176 14.28 -18.73 14.17
C LEU A 176 13.92 -19.86 15.15
N ILE A 177 13.13 -19.59 16.17
CA ILE A 177 12.72 -20.57 17.17
C ILE A 177 11.83 -21.67 16.54
N LEU A 178 10.79 -21.28 15.79
CA LEU A 178 9.80 -22.23 15.28
C LEU A 178 10.31 -23.02 14.07
N VAL A 179 11.10 -22.39 13.18
CA VAL A 179 11.65 -23.06 11.99
C VAL A 179 12.89 -23.88 12.34
N ILE A 180 13.84 -23.32 13.09
CA ILE A 180 15.10 -24.00 13.40
C ILE A 180 14.97 -24.88 14.64
N GLY A 181 14.34 -24.37 15.71
CA GLY A 181 14.22 -25.10 16.98
C GLY A 181 13.16 -26.21 16.94
N PHE A 182 11.98 -25.91 16.40
CA PHE A 182 10.85 -26.85 16.36
C PHE A 182 10.65 -27.55 15.02
N HIS A 183 11.41 -27.20 13.99
CA HIS A 183 11.32 -27.76 12.63
C HIS A 183 9.90 -27.71 12.02
N LEU A 184 9.17 -26.60 12.25
CA LEU A 184 7.79 -26.43 11.77
C LEU A 184 7.71 -25.92 10.32
N ASP A 185 8.82 -25.77 9.63
CA ASP A 185 8.89 -25.36 8.22
C ASP A 185 7.97 -24.13 7.90
N VAL A 186 7.15 -24.25 6.85
CA VAL A 186 6.22 -23.18 6.43
C VAL A 186 5.19 -22.80 7.51
N ALA A 187 4.76 -23.79 8.33
CA ALA A 187 3.84 -23.53 9.42
C ALA A 187 4.47 -22.66 10.51
N GLY A 188 5.77 -22.85 10.79
CA GLY A 188 6.52 -22.06 11.75
C GLY A 188 6.54 -20.56 11.38
N VAL A 189 6.81 -20.24 10.11
CA VAL A 189 6.81 -18.84 9.64
C VAL A 189 5.41 -18.24 9.68
N ALA A 190 4.38 -18.97 9.26
CA ALA A 190 3.01 -18.49 9.30
C ALA A 190 2.55 -18.21 10.76
N ILE A 191 2.87 -19.10 11.71
CA ILE A 191 2.56 -18.92 13.14
C ILE A 191 3.31 -17.72 13.71
N ALA A 192 4.62 -17.58 13.40
CA ALA A 192 5.42 -16.41 13.82
C ALA A 192 4.79 -15.11 13.34
N THR A 193 4.32 -15.09 12.10
CA THR A 193 3.63 -13.94 11.51
C THR A 193 2.32 -13.61 12.24
N ILE A 194 1.49 -14.60 12.56
CA ILE A 194 0.24 -14.39 13.32
C ILE A 194 0.54 -13.82 14.71
N ILE A 195 1.48 -14.41 15.45
CA ILE A 195 1.82 -13.97 16.81
C ILE A 195 2.33 -12.53 16.78
N SER A 196 3.20 -12.20 15.85
CA SER A 196 3.72 -10.83 15.70
C SER A 196 2.63 -9.83 15.34
N GLN A 197 1.69 -10.20 14.46
CA GLN A 197 0.53 -9.38 14.13
C GLN A 197 -0.44 -9.21 15.31
N CYS A 198 -0.62 -10.27 16.11
CA CYS A 198 -1.40 -10.21 17.34
C CYS A 198 -0.78 -9.20 18.33
N VAL A 199 0.55 -9.20 18.50
CA VAL A 199 1.24 -8.23 19.34
C VAL A 199 1.04 -6.80 18.83
N SER A 200 1.23 -6.53 17.54
CA SER A 200 1.01 -5.19 16.98
C SER A 200 -0.46 -4.74 17.11
N CYS A 201 -1.42 -5.66 16.93
CA CYS A 201 -2.84 -5.42 17.15
C CYS A 201 -3.12 -5.02 18.61
N ILE A 202 -2.62 -5.78 19.58
CA ILE A 202 -2.79 -5.47 21.00
C ILE A 202 -2.20 -4.10 21.34
N LEU A 203 -1.01 -3.79 20.84
CA LEU A 203 -0.36 -2.51 21.08
C LEU A 203 -1.15 -1.32 20.53
N VAL A 204 -1.67 -1.43 19.29
CA VAL A 204 -2.46 -0.36 18.69
C VAL A 204 -3.82 -0.18 19.37
N LEU A 205 -4.51 -1.27 19.71
CA LEU A 205 -5.78 -1.21 20.43
C LEU A 205 -5.61 -0.63 21.84
N ARG A 206 -4.59 -1.09 22.58
CA ARG A 206 -4.25 -0.52 23.89
C ARG A 206 -3.93 0.96 23.81
N CYS A 207 -3.23 1.40 22.76
CA CYS A 207 -2.96 2.80 22.51
C CYS A 207 -4.24 3.59 22.31
N LEU A 208 -5.17 3.13 21.46
CA LEU A 208 -6.45 3.78 21.20
C LEU A 208 -7.35 3.81 22.45
N CYS A 209 -7.37 2.74 23.26
CA CYS A 209 -8.15 2.69 24.50
C CYS A 209 -7.62 3.64 25.60
N ARG A 210 -6.29 3.84 25.65
CA ARG A 210 -5.66 4.69 26.68
C ARG A 210 -5.54 6.15 26.27
N THR A 211 -5.77 6.47 25.02
CA THR A 211 -5.74 7.86 24.55
C THR A 211 -6.95 8.61 25.10
N GLN A 212 -6.73 9.83 25.56
CA GLN A 212 -7.82 10.75 25.94
C GLN A 212 -8.16 11.61 24.73
N GLY A 213 -9.47 11.73 24.43
CA GLY A 213 -9.97 12.57 23.33
C GLY A 213 -10.96 11.87 22.40
N SER A 214 -11.34 12.55 21.34
CA SER A 214 -12.40 12.14 20.40
C SER A 214 -12.16 10.83 19.64
N TYR A 215 -10.93 10.36 19.60
CA TYR A 215 -10.56 9.08 18.95
C TYR A 215 -10.29 7.93 19.93
N GLN A 216 -10.68 8.09 21.20
CA GLN A 216 -10.60 7.02 22.18
C GLN A 216 -11.51 5.86 21.81
N LEU A 217 -10.97 4.65 21.85
CA LEU A 217 -11.73 3.43 21.61
C LEU A 217 -12.34 2.90 22.92
N HIS A 218 -13.63 2.68 22.89
CA HIS A 218 -14.39 2.01 23.95
C HIS A 218 -15.02 0.73 23.39
N PHE A 219 -14.63 -0.43 23.88
CA PHE A 219 -15.18 -1.69 23.40
C PHE A 219 -16.69 -1.83 23.56
N SER A 220 -17.26 -1.17 24.58
CA SER A 220 -18.71 -1.13 24.79
C SER A 220 -19.50 -0.32 23.77
N LYS A 221 -18.82 0.55 23.00
CA LYS A 221 -19.42 1.40 21.96
C LYS A 221 -19.18 0.89 20.54
N LEU A 222 -18.62 -0.33 20.40
CA LEU A 222 -18.41 -0.91 19.08
C LEU A 222 -19.74 -1.08 18.36
N SER A 223 -19.86 -0.42 17.23
CA SER A 223 -21.08 -0.39 16.41
C SER A 223 -20.73 -0.01 14.98
N ILE A 224 -21.59 -0.35 14.04
CA ILE A 224 -21.49 0.10 12.66
C ILE A 224 -22.52 1.17 12.41
N ASN A 225 -22.04 2.38 12.11
CA ASN A 225 -22.91 3.44 11.60
C ASN A 225 -22.88 3.39 10.06
N GLY A 226 -24.02 3.09 9.44
CA GLY A 226 -24.14 2.92 8.00
C GLY A 226 -23.73 4.13 7.18
N ALA A 227 -23.94 5.36 7.70
CA ALA A 227 -23.54 6.59 7.03
C ALA A 227 -22.02 6.73 6.93
N TYR A 228 -21.30 6.43 8.03
CA TYR A 228 -19.83 6.47 8.03
C TYR A 228 -19.22 5.28 7.29
N LEU A 229 -19.83 4.10 7.41
CA LEU A 229 -19.44 2.93 6.63
C LEU A 229 -19.50 3.21 5.11
N LYS A 230 -20.60 3.82 4.63
CA LYS A 230 -20.74 4.22 3.23
C LYS A 230 -19.60 5.17 2.81
N GLN A 231 -19.28 6.17 3.64
CA GLN A 231 -18.19 7.12 3.34
C GLN A 231 -16.81 6.46 3.34
N ILE A 232 -16.54 5.53 4.27
CA ILE A 232 -15.30 4.74 4.29
C ILE A 232 -15.18 3.95 2.99
N PHE A 233 -16.25 3.29 2.54
CA PHE A 233 -16.27 2.50 1.31
C PHE A 233 -16.15 3.35 0.06
N GLN A 234 -16.77 4.51 0.01
CA GLN A 234 -16.66 5.43 -1.14
C GLN A 234 -15.21 5.87 -1.43
N VAL A 235 -14.39 5.99 -0.40
CA VAL A 235 -12.96 6.31 -0.56
C VAL A 235 -12.11 5.04 -0.66
N GLY A 236 -12.39 4.06 0.18
CA GLY A 236 -11.52 2.90 0.38
C GLY A 236 -11.63 1.85 -0.70
N ILE A 237 -12.84 1.49 -1.15
CA ILE A 237 -13.03 0.46 -2.18
C ILE A 237 -12.34 0.86 -3.50
N PRO A 238 -12.53 2.07 -4.04
CA PRO A 238 -11.81 2.47 -5.25
C PRO A 238 -10.30 2.44 -5.07
N ALA A 239 -9.78 2.83 -3.89
CA ALA A 239 -8.35 2.78 -3.62
C ALA A 239 -7.80 1.35 -3.60
N GLY A 240 -8.54 0.42 -3.01
CA GLY A 240 -8.19 -1.01 -2.99
C GLY A 240 -8.24 -1.65 -4.37
N ILE A 241 -9.28 -1.37 -5.15
CA ILE A 241 -9.41 -1.85 -6.54
C ILE A 241 -8.24 -1.32 -7.37
N GLN A 242 -7.90 -0.03 -7.27
CA GLN A 242 -6.76 0.55 -7.99
C GLN A 242 -5.47 -0.21 -7.70
N SER A 243 -5.17 -0.47 -6.43
CA SER A 243 -3.95 -1.20 -6.04
C SER A 243 -3.94 -2.63 -6.58
N THR A 244 -5.08 -3.32 -6.53
CA THR A 244 -5.21 -4.68 -7.05
C THR A 244 -5.02 -4.75 -8.57
N VAL A 245 -5.64 -3.83 -9.32
CA VAL A 245 -5.55 -3.80 -10.79
C VAL A 245 -4.13 -3.40 -11.26
N ILE A 246 -3.45 -2.50 -10.54
CA ILE A 246 -2.03 -2.18 -10.81
C ILE A 246 -1.13 -3.40 -10.59
N ASN A 247 -1.34 -4.17 -9.52
CA ASN A 247 -0.58 -5.40 -9.28
C ASN A 247 -0.82 -6.44 -10.39
N PHE A 248 -2.05 -6.56 -10.89
CA PHE A 248 -2.35 -7.41 -12.05
C PHE A 248 -1.58 -6.96 -13.29
N SER A 249 -1.51 -5.65 -13.56
CA SER A 249 -0.70 -5.10 -14.66
C SER A 249 0.79 -5.44 -14.53
N ASN A 250 1.33 -5.41 -13.30
CA ASN A 250 2.72 -5.81 -13.05
C ASN A 250 2.93 -7.32 -13.33
N ALA A 251 1.94 -8.16 -13.04
CA ALA A 251 1.99 -9.59 -13.35
C ALA A 251 1.98 -9.86 -14.88
N LEU A 252 1.21 -9.07 -15.65
CA LEU A 252 1.25 -9.15 -17.12
C LEU A 252 2.63 -8.77 -17.68
N LEU A 253 3.25 -7.71 -17.15
CA LEU A 253 4.62 -7.34 -17.51
C LEU A 253 5.61 -8.45 -17.18
N GLN A 254 5.51 -9.05 -16.00
CA GLN A 254 6.35 -10.18 -15.61
C GLN A 254 6.19 -11.37 -16.56
N SER A 255 4.97 -11.69 -17.00
CA SER A 255 4.73 -12.72 -18.02
C SER A 255 5.48 -12.42 -19.32
N SER A 256 5.55 -11.15 -19.74
CA SER A 256 6.32 -10.73 -20.91
C SER A 256 7.83 -10.89 -20.68
N VAL A 257 8.34 -10.57 -19.47
CA VAL A 257 9.74 -10.78 -19.09
C VAL A 257 10.09 -12.27 -19.12
N ASN A 258 9.17 -13.15 -18.70
CA ASN A 258 9.38 -14.59 -18.69
C ASN A 258 9.69 -15.14 -20.10
N SER A 259 9.21 -14.49 -21.17
CA SER A 259 9.51 -14.89 -22.55
C SER A 259 10.98 -14.68 -22.97
N PHE A 260 11.76 -13.94 -22.19
CA PHE A 260 13.21 -13.75 -22.41
C PHE A 260 14.09 -14.78 -21.70
N GLY A 261 13.48 -15.71 -20.94
CA GLY A 261 14.18 -16.80 -20.27
C GLY A 261 14.57 -16.51 -18.82
N ALA A 262 15.21 -17.51 -18.20
CA ALA A 262 15.47 -17.53 -16.75
C ALA A 262 16.38 -16.38 -16.27
N THR A 263 17.40 -16.03 -17.07
CA THR A 263 18.34 -14.93 -16.75
C THR A 263 17.61 -13.59 -16.62
N ALA A 264 16.71 -13.27 -17.58
CA ALA A 264 15.92 -12.06 -17.56
C ALA A 264 14.92 -12.05 -16.38
N MET A 265 14.30 -13.20 -16.08
CA MET A 265 13.41 -13.35 -14.91
C MET A 265 14.15 -13.07 -13.59
N ALA A 266 15.35 -13.62 -13.43
CA ALA A 266 16.17 -13.41 -12.25
C ALA A 266 16.58 -11.94 -12.12
N GLY A 267 17.04 -11.31 -13.21
CA GLY A 267 17.41 -9.89 -13.26
C GLY A 267 16.22 -8.99 -12.93
N TYR A 268 15.04 -9.27 -13.49
CA TYR A 268 13.80 -8.54 -13.16
C TYR A 268 13.42 -8.69 -11.69
N THR A 269 13.50 -9.88 -11.13
CA THR A 269 13.16 -10.12 -9.72
C THR A 269 14.06 -9.31 -8.80
N ALA A 270 15.38 -9.31 -9.04
CA ALA A 270 16.32 -8.53 -8.26
C ALA A 270 16.08 -7.01 -8.40
N ALA A 271 15.87 -6.51 -9.63
CA ALA A 271 15.56 -5.12 -9.89
C ALA A 271 14.21 -4.69 -9.22
N ASN A 272 13.18 -5.53 -9.32
CA ASN A 272 11.86 -5.25 -8.76
C ASN A 272 11.86 -5.18 -7.22
N ASN A 273 12.69 -5.97 -6.55
CA ASN A 273 12.89 -5.86 -5.12
C ASN A 273 13.46 -4.49 -4.74
N LEU A 274 14.46 -4.01 -5.49
CA LEU A 274 15.02 -2.68 -5.26
C LEU A 274 14.00 -1.56 -5.54
N LEU A 275 13.24 -1.67 -6.63
CA LEU A 275 12.16 -0.73 -6.94
C LEU A 275 11.06 -0.71 -5.86
N GLY A 276 10.87 -1.83 -5.15
CA GLY A 276 9.96 -1.90 -4.01
C GLY A 276 10.33 -0.94 -2.87
N PHE A 277 11.61 -0.79 -2.55
CA PHE A 277 12.09 0.17 -1.55
C PHE A 277 11.87 1.63 -1.99
N LEU A 278 12.09 1.91 -3.28
CA LEU A 278 11.82 3.22 -3.85
C LEU A 278 10.32 3.54 -3.77
N TYR A 279 9.48 2.58 -4.16
CA TYR A 279 8.03 2.74 -4.14
C TYR A 279 7.48 3.04 -2.76
N VAL A 280 7.89 2.28 -1.74
CA VAL A 280 7.45 2.48 -0.35
C VAL A 280 7.81 3.86 0.15
N SER A 281 9.01 4.36 -0.19
CA SER A 281 9.48 5.69 0.19
C SER A 281 8.60 6.79 -0.38
N VAL A 282 8.30 6.73 -1.67
CA VAL A 282 7.44 7.70 -2.37
C VAL A 282 5.98 7.58 -1.92
N ASN A 283 5.45 6.37 -1.75
CA ASN A 283 4.09 6.12 -1.30
C ASN A 283 3.83 6.68 0.11
N SER A 284 4.84 6.73 0.98
CA SER A 284 4.74 7.34 2.30
C SER A 284 4.43 8.84 2.23
N ILE A 285 5.00 9.55 1.23
CA ILE A 285 4.71 10.96 0.99
C ILE A 285 3.28 11.13 0.44
N THR A 286 2.81 10.21 -0.38
CA THR A 286 1.43 10.19 -0.88
C THR A 286 0.42 10.01 0.26
N GLN A 287 0.69 9.13 1.22
CA GLN A 287 -0.15 8.97 2.41
C GLN A 287 -0.14 10.23 3.30
N ALA A 288 1.01 10.91 3.42
CA ALA A 288 1.10 12.18 4.09
C ALA A 288 0.24 13.25 3.37
N CYS A 289 0.40 13.38 2.05
CA CYS A 289 -0.39 14.28 1.22
C CYS A 289 -1.90 14.06 1.42
N MET A 290 -2.35 12.82 1.39
CA MET A 290 -3.76 12.45 1.59
C MET A 290 -4.28 12.90 2.96
N SER A 291 -3.55 12.61 4.05
CA SER A 291 -3.97 12.94 5.42
C SER A 291 -3.97 14.46 5.65
N PHE A 292 -2.92 15.18 5.20
CA PHE A 292 -2.85 16.64 5.31
C PHE A 292 -3.92 17.33 4.46
N THR A 293 -4.15 16.86 3.24
CA THR A 293 -5.21 17.37 2.37
C THR A 293 -6.58 17.17 3.00
N SER A 294 -6.86 15.98 3.54
CA SER A 294 -8.14 15.68 4.19
C SER A 294 -8.42 16.60 5.37
N GLN A 295 -7.43 16.84 6.23
CA GLN A 295 -7.58 17.75 7.37
C GLN A 295 -7.78 19.20 6.92
N ASN A 296 -6.98 19.69 5.96
CA ASN A 296 -7.10 21.08 5.50
C ASN A 296 -8.38 21.34 4.69
N PHE A 297 -8.83 20.35 3.93
CA PHE A 297 -10.08 20.39 3.19
C PHE A 297 -11.29 20.54 4.11
N SER A 298 -11.35 19.78 5.20
CA SER A 298 -12.48 19.79 6.16
C SER A 298 -12.66 21.12 6.89
N VAL A 299 -11.55 21.87 7.09
CA VAL A 299 -11.57 23.20 7.75
C VAL A 299 -11.57 24.36 6.75
N GLY A 300 -11.78 24.09 5.47
CA GLY A 300 -11.87 25.13 4.42
C GLY A 300 -10.54 25.82 4.07
N LYS A 301 -9.39 25.30 4.50
CA LYS A 301 -8.06 25.89 4.23
C LYS A 301 -7.53 25.50 2.83
N TYR A 302 -8.25 25.83 1.77
CA TYR A 302 -7.96 25.41 0.40
C TYR A 302 -6.60 25.91 -0.14
N LYS A 303 -6.21 27.15 0.16
CA LYS A 303 -4.87 27.66 -0.23
C LYS A 303 -3.76 26.85 0.44
N ARG A 304 -3.96 26.43 1.69
CA ARG A 304 -2.99 25.60 2.41
C ARG A 304 -2.93 24.20 1.83
N MET A 305 -4.07 23.66 1.39
CA MET A 305 -4.15 22.37 0.72
C MET A 305 -3.33 22.34 -0.58
N ASP A 306 -3.42 23.41 -1.40
CA ASP A 306 -2.61 23.55 -2.62
C ASP A 306 -1.10 23.59 -2.31
N ARG A 307 -0.74 24.30 -1.22
CA ARG A 307 0.66 24.37 -0.76
C ARG A 307 1.14 23.01 -0.23
N VAL A 308 0.29 22.25 0.49
CA VAL A 308 0.58 20.88 0.90
C VAL A 308 0.90 19.99 -0.31
N LEU A 309 0.10 20.06 -1.37
CA LEU A 309 0.36 19.30 -2.59
C LEU A 309 1.70 19.70 -3.22
N MET A 310 2.00 21.00 -3.30
CA MET A 310 3.26 21.49 -3.86
C MET A 310 4.47 21.03 -3.02
N ASP A 311 4.40 21.16 -1.69
CA ASP A 311 5.47 20.72 -0.78
C ASP A 311 5.67 19.20 -0.86
N CYS A 312 4.57 18.41 -1.01
CA CYS A 312 4.64 16.98 -1.24
C CYS A 312 5.26 16.62 -2.61
N LEU A 313 4.96 17.40 -3.67
CA LEU A 313 5.58 17.22 -4.99
C LEU A 313 7.10 17.44 -4.90
N ILE A 314 7.54 18.54 -4.29
CA ILE A 314 8.96 18.84 -4.09
C ILE A 314 9.63 17.70 -3.30
N LEU A 315 9.03 17.28 -2.18
CA LEU A 315 9.60 16.22 -1.34
C LEU A 315 9.65 14.88 -2.07
N SER A 316 8.58 14.51 -2.80
CA SER A 316 8.51 13.26 -3.54
C SER A 316 9.52 13.21 -4.69
N VAL A 317 9.63 14.29 -5.47
CA VAL A 317 10.61 14.39 -6.55
C VAL A 317 12.03 14.35 -5.98
N SER A 318 12.32 15.07 -4.89
CA SER A 318 13.65 15.06 -4.25
C SER A 318 14.02 13.67 -3.74
N VAL A 319 13.12 12.99 -3.01
CA VAL A 319 13.36 11.65 -2.48
C VAL A 319 13.50 10.63 -3.62
N ALA A 320 12.62 10.69 -4.62
CA ALA A 320 12.69 9.79 -5.79
C ALA A 320 13.97 10.03 -6.61
N ALA A 321 14.39 11.27 -6.79
CA ALA A 321 15.64 11.59 -7.49
C ALA A 321 16.86 11.06 -6.72
N VAL A 322 16.95 11.33 -5.41
CA VAL A 322 18.07 10.85 -4.58
C VAL A 322 18.14 9.31 -4.58
N LEU A 323 17.03 8.65 -4.29
CA LEU A 323 16.99 7.18 -4.25
C LEU A 323 17.14 6.56 -5.64
N GLY A 324 16.53 7.15 -6.67
CA GLY A 324 16.64 6.69 -8.05
C GLY A 324 18.05 6.82 -8.60
N CYS A 325 18.71 7.97 -8.39
CA CYS A 325 20.13 8.17 -8.76
C CYS A 325 21.03 7.21 -7.97
N SER A 326 20.78 7.03 -6.66
CA SER A 326 21.54 6.07 -5.86
C SER A 326 21.38 4.64 -6.41
N ALA A 327 20.16 4.23 -6.75
CA ALA A 327 19.90 2.93 -7.36
C ALA A 327 20.53 2.78 -8.75
N TYR A 328 20.62 3.86 -9.52
CA TYR A 328 21.31 3.87 -10.82
C TYR A 328 22.82 3.71 -10.67
N PHE A 329 23.48 4.51 -9.82
CA PHE A 329 24.94 4.52 -9.67
C PHE A 329 25.46 3.29 -8.90
N PHE A 330 24.73 2.86 -7.86
CA PHE A 330 25.11 1.73 -7.02
C PHE A 330 24.36 0.44 -7.37
N GLY A 331 23.60 0.42 -8.47
CA GLY A 331 22.76 -0.70 -8.87
C GLY A 331 23.53 -2.01 -9.01
N ALA A 332 24.73 -1.99 -9.60
CA ALA A 332 25.58 -3.17 -9.74
C ALA A 332 25.94 -3.77 -8.37
N GLN A 333 26.40 -2.93 -7.44
CA GLN A 333 26.78 -3.35 -6.08
C GLN A 333 25.57 -3.90 -5.31
N ILE A 334 24.40 -3.27 -5.47
CA ILE A 334 23.18 -3.72 -4.80
C ILE A 334 22.68 -5.04 -5.37
N LEU A 335 22.72 -5.21 -6.70
CA LEU A 335 22.31 -6.45 -7.35
C LEU A 335 23.22 -7.63 -7.00
N THR A 336 24.52 -7.41 -6.70
CA THR A 336 25.42 -8.47 -6.23
C THR A 336 25.04 -9.07 -4.88
N ILE A 337 24.17 -8.40 -4.11
CA ILE A 337 23.59 -8.95 -2.88
C ILE A 337 22.61 -10.10 -3.22
N TYR A 338 21.93 -10.02 -4.36
CA TYR A 338 20.93 -10.99 -4.80
C TYR A 338 21.52 -12.12 -5.65
N THR A 339 22.51 -11.82 -6.49
CA THR A 339 23.13 -12.79 -7.40
C THR A 339 24.58 -12.43 -7.70
N LYS A 340 25.40 -13.46 -8.02
CA LYS A 340 26.77 -13.29 -8.48
C LYS A 340 26.91 -13.51 -9.99
N GLU A 341 25.83 -13.84 -10.69
CA GLU A 341 25.83 -14.12 -12.12
C GLU A 341 25.89 -12.83 -12.94
N PRO A 342 26.96 -12.60 -13.75
CA PRO A 342 27.12 -11.33 -14.47
C PRO A 342 25.98 -11.02 -15.44
N ASP A 343 25.44 -12.03 -16.12
CA ASP A 343 24.36 -11.87 -17.09
C ASP A 343 23.04 -11.45 -16.42
N VAL A 344 22.76 -11.98 -15.22
CA VAL A 344 21.58 -11.60 -14.42
C VAL A 344 21.73 -10.17 -13.94
N ILE A 345 22.95 -9.77 -13.49
CA ILE A 345 23.23 -8.40 -13.08
C ILE A 345 23.08 -7.44 -14.26
N ALA A 346 23.57 -7.80 -15.44
CA ALA A 346 23.44 -6.98 -16.65
C ALA A 346 21.96 -6.73 -17.02
N CYS A 347 21.12 -7.79 -17.01
CA CYS A 347 19.67 -7.64 -17.22
C CYS A 347 19.02 -6.75 -16.16
N GLY A 348 19.38 -6.93 -14.90
CA GLY A 348 18.86 -6.09 -13.80
C GLY A 348 19.26 -4.62 -13.96
N LEU A 349 20.49 -4.34 -14.35
CA LEU A 349 20.99 -2.98 -14.62
C LEU A 349 20.28 -2.31 -15.80
N GLU A 350 20.02 -3.07 -16.88
CA GLU A 350 19.24 -2.56 -18.00
C GLU A 350 17.85 -2.09 -17.54
N ILE A 351 17.16 -2.88 -16.74
CA ILE A 351 15.84 -2.52 -16.16
C ILE A 351 15.94 -1.29 -15.25
N LEU A 352 16.92 -1.26 -14.35
CA LEU A 352 17.13 -0.15 -13.44
C LEU A 352 17.44 1.15 -14.18
N SER A 353 18.27 1.10 -15.24
CA SER A 353 18.63 2.30 -16.01
C SER A 353 17.42 3.03 -16.59
N ILE A 354 16.38 2.29 -16.99
CA ILE A 354 15.17 2.85 -17.60
C ILE A 354 14.18 3.30 -16.54
N THR A 355 14.10 2.60 -15.40
CA THR A 355 13.05 2.82 -14.42
C THR A 355 13.46 3.77 -13.30
N THR A 356 14.71 3.76 -12.85
CA THR A 356 15.12 4.53 -11.66
C THR A 356 15.33 6.01 -11.94
N VAL A 357 15.87 6.38 -13.09
CA VAL A 357 16.08 7.78 -13.47
C VAL A 357 14.75 8.55 -13.55
N PRO A 358 13.72 8.07 -14.29
CA PRO A 358 12.42 8.74 -14.34
C PRO A 358 11.50 8.35 -13.16
N TYR A 359 12.00 7.74 -12.09
CA TYR A 359 11.16 7.26 -10.97
C TYR A 359 10.40 8.38 -10.26
N PHE A 360 10.88 9.64 -10.35
CA PHE A 360 10.16 10.81 -9.87
C PHE A 360 8.78 10.98 -10.52
N LEU A 361 8.59 10.50 -11.75
CA LEU A 361 7.27 10.48 -12.41
C LEU A 361 6.29 9.57 -11.66
N CYS A 362 6.74 8.40 -11.16
CA CYS A 362 5.92 7.52 -10.35
C CYS A 362 5.43 8.25 -9.09
N GLY A 363 6.29 9.03 -8.45
CA GLY A 363 5.93 9.84 -7.30
C GLY A 363 4.90 10.92 -7.60
N ILE A 364 5.08 11.65 -8.68
CA ILE A 364 4.11 12.66 -9.12
C ILE A 364 2.75 12.00 -9.45
N MET A 365 2.78 10.86 -10.16
CA MET A 365 1.59 10.11 -10.53
C MET A 365 0.72 9.72 -9.34
N ASP A 366 1.33 9.29 -8.22
CA ASP A 366 0.59 8.83 -7.04
C ASP A 366 0.10 9.98 -6.14
N LEU A 367 0.74 11.15 -6.17
CA LEU A 367 0.38 12.28 -5.32
C LEU A 367 -1.00 12.89 -5.65
N PHE A 368 -1.33 13.01 -6.94
CA PHE A 368 -2.62 13.58 -7.34
C PHE A 368 -3.81 12.72 -6.89
N PRO A 369 -3.84 11.40 -7.09
CA PRO A 369 -4.84 10.52 -6.49
C PRO A 369 -4.88 10.62 -4.96
N GLY A 370 -3.73 10.73 -4.30
CA GLY A 370 -3.64 10.94 -2.85
C GLY A 370 -4.35 12.21 -2.41
N ALA A 371 -4.08 13.34 -3.06
CA ALA A 371 -4.74 14.62 -2.79
C ALA A 371 -6.25 14.56 -3.09
N LEU A 372 -6.66 13.97 -4.21
CA LEU A 372 -8.07 13.81 -4.58
C LEU A 372 -8.83 12.93 -3.58
N ARG A 373 -8.22 11.84 -3.10
CA ARG A 373 -8.79 11.00 -2.03
C ARG A 373 -8.93 11.76 -0.72
N GLY A 374 -7.94 12.59 -0.36
CA GLY A 374 -8.02 13.48 0.79
C GLY A 374 -9.22 14.43 0.71
N MET A 375 -9.58 14.90 -0.49
CA MET A 375 -10.79 15.66 -0.74
C MET A 375 -12.07 14.81 -0.81
N GLY A 376 -11.98 13.46 -0.78
CA GLY A 376 -13.09 12.50 -0.85
C GLY A 376 -13.44 12.01 -2.26
N TYR A 377 -12.70 12.43 -3.25
CA TYR A 377 -12.85 11.93 -4.62
C TYR A 377 -11.91 10.76 -4.84
N SER A 378 -12.42 9.52 -4.83
CA SER A 378 -11.60 8.32 -5.00
C SER A 378 -11.89 7.54 -6.28
N SER A 379 -13.15 7.52 -6.73
CA SER A 379 -13.55 6.74 -7.91
C SER A 379 -12.95 7.29 -9.21
N VAL A 380 -12.98 8.61 -9.40
CA VAL A 380 -12.45 9.23 -10.63
C VAL A 380 -10.94 9.04 -10.75
N PRO A 381 -10.11 9.38 -9.73
CA PRO A 381 -8.67 9.12 -9.81
C PRO A 381 -8.32 7.63 -9.94
N MET A 382 -9.12 6.71 -9.38
CA MET A 382 -8.97 5.28 -9.60
C MET A 382 -9.13 4.94 -11.10
N ILE A 383 -10.24 5.36 -11.72
CA ILE A 383 -10.51 5.09 -13.15
C ILE A 383 -9.39 5.64 -14.03
N LEU A 384 -8.96 6.89 -13.78
CA LEU A 384 -7.89 7.52 -14.55
C LEU A 384 -6.55 6.80 -14.37
N SER A 385 -6.22 6.33 -13.14
CA SER A 385 -5.01 5.55 -12.91
C SER A 385 -5.08 4.17 -13.59
N VAL A 386 -6.25 3.52 -13.58
CA VAL A 386 -6.43 2.24 -14.28
C VAL A 386 -6.27 2.42 -15.79
N ILE A 387 -6.92 3.42 -16.39
CA ILE A 387 -6.79 3.70 -17.82
C ILE A 387 -5.35 4.09 -18.18
N GLY A 388 -4.76 5.03 -17.44
CA GLY A 388 -3.43 5.57 -17.73
C GLY A 388 -2.31 4.58 -17.47
N THR A 389 -2.34 3.87 -16.34
CA THR A 389 -1.27 2.94 -16.00
C THR A 389 -1.50 1.58 -16.63
N VAL A 390 -2.66 0.96 -16.37
CA VAL A 390 -2.92 -0.41 -16.81
C VAL A 390 -3.27 -0.45 -18.30
N GLY A 391 -4.15 0.45 -18.76
CA GLY A 391 -4.54 0.54 -20.17
C GLY A 391 -3.32 0.81 -21.07
N MET A 392 -2.46 1.77 -20.69
CA MET A 392 -1.23 2.07 -21.45
C MET A 392 -0.25 0.90 -21.49
N ARG A 393 -0.08 0.16 -20.36
CA ARG A 393 0.81 -1.01 -20.33
C ARG A 393 0.25 -2.16 -21.15
N ILE A 394 -1.06 -2.42 -21.10
CA ILE A 394 -1.70 -3.42 -21.96
C ILE A 394 -1.51 -3.05 -23.42
N LEU A 395 -1.81 -1.81 -23.80
CA LEU A 395 -1.57 -1.32 -25.15
C LEU A 395 -0.11 -1.51 -25.57
N TRP A 396 0.84 -1.19 -24.66
CA TRP A 396 2.27 -1.35 -24.92
C TRP A 396 2.66 -2.80 -25.18
N ILE A 397 2.22 -3.73 -24.33
CA ILE A 397 2.54 -5.15 -24.43
C ILE A 397 1.98 -5.78 -25.72
N PHE A 398 0.74 -5.43 -26.09
CA PHE A 398 0.08 -6.09 -27.23
C PHE A 398 0.30 -5.40 -28.59
N VAL A 399 0.59 -4.10 -28.61
CA VAL A 399 0.72 -3.33 -29.86
C VAL A 399 2.17 -2.97 -30.13
N PHE A 400 2.86 -2.36 -29.19
CA PHE A 400 4.21 -1.82 -29.43
C PHE A 400 5.32 -2.85 -29.19
N PHE A 401 5.24 -3.62 -28.12
CA PHE A 401 6.27 -4.61 -27.77
C PHE A 401 6.50 -5.69 -28.84
N PRO A 402 5.50 -6.19 -29.58
CA PRO A 402 5.73 -7.14 -30.67
C PRO A 402 6.59 -6.58 -31.81
N LEU A 403 6.62 -5.25 -32.00
CA LEU A 403 7.40 -4.57 -33.03
C LEU A 403 8.91 -4.53 -32.70
N HIS A 404 9.24 -4.42 -31.42
CA HIS A 404 10.62 -4.37 -30.90
C HIS A 404 10.74 -5.19 -29.62
N ARG A 405 11.06 -6.50 -29.78
CA ARG A 405 11.21 -7.43 -28.65
C ARG A 405 12.56 -7.24 -27.95
N SER A 406 12.64 -6.27 -27.03
CA SER A 406 13.78 -6.10 -26.12
C SER A 406 13.30 -5.77 -24.71
N LEU A 407 14.09 -6.12 -23.69
CA LEU A 407 13.81 -5.76 -22.31
C LEU A 407 13.74 -4.24 -22.16
N TYR A 408 14.67 -3.54 -22.78
CA TYR A 408 14.69 -2.07 -22.81
C TYR A 408 13.34 -1.49 -23.26
N PHE A 409 12.84 -1.94 -24.41
CA PHE A 409 11.59 -1.43 -24.98
C PHE A 409 10.37 -1.82 -24.14
N LEU A 410 10.36 -3.00 -23.53
CA LEU A 410 9.30 -3.43 -22.61
C LEU A 410 9.21 -2.49 -21.40
N PHE A 411 10.35 -2.11 -20.80
CA PHE A 411 10.38 -1.29 -19.59
C PHE A 411 10.15 0.20 -19.84
N ILE A 412 10.26 0.71 -21.07
CA ILE A 412 9.79 2.07 -21.43
C ILE A 412 8.28 2.22 -21.17
N SER A 413 7.51 1.15 -21.13
CA SER A 413 6.10 1.18 -20.73
C SER A 413 5.86 1.80 -19.35
N TYR A 414 6.83 1.74 -18.42
CA TYR A 414 6.72 2.35 -17.09
C TYR A 414 6.67 3.87 -17.17
N PRO A 415 7.72 4.58 -17.64
CA PRO A 415 7.68 6.04 -17.72
C PRO A 415 6.58 6.54 -18.67
N ALA A 416 6.27 5.84 -19.75
CA ALA A 416 5.20 6.19 -20.66
C ALA A 416 3.82 6.15 -19.95
N SER A 417 3.54 5.08 -19.20
CA SER A 417 2.29 4.94 -18.45
C SER A 417 2.20 5.95 -17.29
N TRP A 418 3.32 6.25 -16.61
CA TRP A 418 3.34 7.27 -15.56
C TRP A 418 3.01 8.65 -16.12
N LEU A 419 3.64 9.04 -17.23
CA LEU A 419 3.40 10.33 -17.86
C LEU A 419 1.94 10.48 -18.34
N ALA A 420 1.39 9.46 -19.01
CA ALA A 420 0.01 9.45 -19.44
C ALA A 420 -0.96 9.61 -18.25
N THR A 421 -0.70 8.90 -17.14
CA THR A 421 -1.50 8.99 -15.93
C THR A 421 -1.39 10.37 -15.27
N ILE A 422 -0.19 10.96 -15.19
CA ILE A 422 0.04 12.29 -14.63
C ILE A 422 -0.82 13.32 -15.37
N ILE A 423 -0.76 13.34 -16.69
CA ILE A 423 -1.53 14.31 -17.51
C ILE A 423 -3.03 14.23 -17.15
N MET A 424 -3.59 13.02 -17.13
CA MET A 424 -5.01 12.82 -16.79
C MET A 424 -5.34 13.24 -15.36
N GLN A 425 -4.46 12.91 -14.39
CA GLN A 425 -4.67 13.23 -12.99
C GLN A 425 -4.54 14.73 -12.69
N VAL A 426 -3.61 15.43 -13.33
CA VAL A 426 -3.45 16.90 -13.22
C VAL A 426 -4.70 17.61 -13.74
N ILE A 427 -5.20 17.19 -14.90
CA ILE A 427 -6.44 17.73 -15.49
C ILE A 427 -7.61 17.49 -14.52
N CYS A 428 -7.75 16.28 -14.00
CA CYS A 428 -8.79 15.94 -13.03
C CYS A 428 -8.69 16.80 -11.76
N TYR A 429 -7.49 16.93 -11.19
CA TYR A 429 -7.27 17.76 -10.01
C TYR A 429 -7.68 19.21 -10.26
N TYR A 430 -7.31 19.80 -11.41
CA TYR A 430 -7.70 21.16 -11.77
C TYR A 430 -9.22 21.34 -11.78
N PHE A 431 -9.97 20.43 -12.43
CA PHE A 431 -11.44 20.51 -12.49
C PHE A 431 -12.10 20.32 -11.11
N VAL A 432 -11.65 19.34 -10.34
CA VAL A 432 -12.16 19.11 -8.98
C VAL A 432 -11.87 20.32 -8.09
N ARG A 433 -10.66 20.84 -8.15
CA ARG A 433 -10.25 22.04 -7.40
C ARG A 433 -11.07 23.27 -7.75
N LYS A 434 -11.31 23.51 -9.04
CA LYS A 434 -12.17 24.61 -9.52
C LYS A 434 -13.60 24.46 -9.00
N LYS A 435 -14.16 23.24 -9.03
CA LYS A 435 -15.49 22.94 -8.48
C LYS A 435 -15.58 23.21 -6.99
N CYS A 436 -14.57 22.80 -6.21
CA CYS A 436 -14.51 23.09 -4.77
C CYS A 436 -14.47 24.59 -4.46
N LEU A 437 -13.69 25.37 -5.23
CA LEU A 437 -13.61 26.82 -5.06
C LEU A 437 -14.90 27.54 -5.45
N SER A 438 -15.60 27.10 -6.48
CA SER A 438 -16.87 27.69 -6.90
C SER A 438 -18.00 27.42 -5.88
N ALA A 439 -17.98 26.25 -5.23
CA ALA A 439 -18.93 25.92 -4.15
C ALA A 439 -18.78 26.85 -2.95
N VAL A 440 -17.54 27.23 -2.61
CA VAL A 440 -17.27 28.19 -1.50
C VAL A 440 -17.76 29.61 -1.81
N LYS A 441 -17.72 30.02 -3.09
CA LYS A 441 -18.19 31.35 -3.51
C LYS A 441 -19.71 31.49 -3.59
N ASN A 442 -20.47 30.38 -3.63
CA ASN A 442 -21.93 30.36 -3.72
C ASN A 442 -22.52 29.30 -2.78
N PRO A 443 -22.71 29.61 -1.46
CA PRO A 443 -23.19 28.65 -0.47
C PRO A 443 -24.60 28.10 -0.75
N ASP A 444 -25.45 28.83 -1.44
CA ASP A 444 -26.82 28.42 -1.76
C ASP A 444 -26.91 27.28 -2.80
N LEU A 445 -25.85 27.08 -3.57
CA LEU A 445 -25.70 25.94 -4.46
C LEU A 445 -25.32 24.63 -3.72
N GLU A 446 -24.74 24.75 -2.52
CA GLU A 446 -24.39 23.60 -1.70
C GLU A 446 -25.61 22.90 -1.09
N LYS A 447 -26.61 23.64 -0.64
CA LYS A 447 -27.86 23.05 -0.09
C LYS A 447 -28.62 22.20 -1.13
N LYS A 448 -28.56 22.56 -2.41
CA LYS A 448 -29.17 21.77 -3.49
C LYS A 448 -28.32 20.58 -3.97
N LYS A 449 -26.99 20.61 -3.80
CA LYS A 449 -26.07 19.57 -4.27
C LYS A 449 -25.65 18.57 -3.20
N SER A 450 -25.72 18.90 -1.91
CA SER A 450 -25.50 17.98 -0.80
C SER A 450 -26.51 16.80 -0.84
N HIS A 451 -27.74 17.03 -1.33
CA HIS A 451 -28.71 15.95 -1.59
C HIS A 451 -28.35 15.09 -2.82
N ALA A 452 -27.62 15.63 -3.79
CA ALA A 452 -27.25 14.90 -5.03
C ALA A 452 -25.93 14.13 -4.94
N ILE A 453 -25.13 14.33 -3.90
CA ILE A 453 -23.87 13.59 -3.61
C ILE A 453 -24.11 12.50 -2.55
N MET A 454 -25.26 12.55 -1.87
CA MET A 454 -25.72 11.52 -0.94
C MET A 454 -26.61 10.45 -1.59
N CYS A 455 -26.95 10.56 -2.87
CA CYS A 455 -27.66 9.53 -3.64
C CYS A 455 -26.69 8.68 -4.48
#